data_a45002467b25b7558b52fac7ec6f1f4b
#
_entry.id   a45002467b25b7558b52fac7ec6f1f4b
#
_cell.length_a   1.000
_cell.length_b   1.000
_cell.length_c   1.000
_cell.angle_alpha   90.00
_cell.angle_beta   90.00
_cell.angle_gamma   90.00
#
_symmetry.space_group_name_H-M   'P 1'
#
loop_
_entity.id
_entity.type
_entity.pdbx_description
1 polymer ?
#
loop_
_entity_poly.entity_id
_entity_poly.type
_entity_poly.pdbx_seq_one_letter_code
_entity_poly.pdbx_strand_id
1 'polypeptide(L)'
;ALINENGNLIGINTKIFSKTGGFQGLGFAIPSNKIVQIASELIQYGKIRSGWIGNFRVAPIRLNIKNNLVNGLRIIEIDKYGPLFEKGVGVNDIIISINGSNSDWKNLTSSLKFSSLGNNIIFEVLTNGNNYKTIEIKSSEIKELTR
;
A
#
# COMPACT_ATOMS: atom_id res chain seq x y z
N ALA A 1 5.33 -6.82 -25.11
CA ALA A 1 6.03 -7.51 -24.02
C ALA A 1 7.49 -7.03 -23.92
N LEU A 2 8.00 -6.87 -22.71
CA LEU A 2 9.41 -6.67 -22.45
C LEU A 2 9.98 -8.00 -21.96
N ILE A 3 10.97 -8.53 -22.68
CA ILE A 3 11.50 -9.88 -22.44
C ILE A 3 13.01 -9.77 -22.17
N ASN A 4 13.54 -10.61 -21.28
CA ASN A 4 14.98 -10.70 -21.05
C ASN A 4 15.65 -11.66 -22.05
N GLU A 5 16.97 -11.79 -21.98
CA GLU A 5 17.77 -12.67 -22.84
C GLU A 5 17.43 -14.15 -22.73
N ASN A 6 16.82 -14.58 -21.64
CA ASN A 6 16.36 -15.96 -21.43
C ASN A 6 14.92 -16.19 -21.89
N GLY A 7 14.29 -15.22 -22.57
CA GLY A 7 12.91 -15.31 -23.05
C GLY A 7 11.84 -15.08 -21.97
N ASN A 8 12.21 -14.69 -20.74
CA ASN A 8 11.25 -14.46 -19.68
C ASN A 8 10.63 -13.07 -19.78
N LEU A 9 9.31 -12.99 -19.50
CA LEU A 9 8.60 -11.72 -19.41
C LEU A 9 9.05 -10.94 -18.18
N ILE A 10 9.63 -9.76 -18.38
CA ILE A 10 10.03 -8.85 -17.30
C ILE A 10 9.07 -7.68 -17.12
N GLY A 11 8.25 -7.40 -18.14
CA GLY A 11 7.25 -6.34 -18.06
C GLY A 11 6.40 -6.20 -19.33
N ILE A 12 5.42 -5.30 -19.26
CA ILE A 12 4.62 -4.86 -20.42
C ILE A 12 4.77 -3.35 -20.57
N ASN A 13 5.22 -2.91 -21.75
CA ASN A 13 5.28 -1.50 -22.09
C ASN A 13 3.88 -0.88 -22.09
N THR A 14 3.73 0.27 -21.44
CA THR A 14 2.42 0.91 -21.26
C THR A 14 2.32 2.27 -21.93
N LYS A 15 3.31 3.13 -21.71
CA LYS A 15 3.30 4.49 -22.21
C LYS A 15 4.70 5.04 -22.36
N ILE A 16 4.85 6.09 -23.18
CA ILE A 16 6.04 6.91 -23.29
C ILE A 16 5.81 8.25 -22.62
N PHE A 17 6.86 8.88 -22.11
CA PHE A 17 6.82 10.29 -21.74
C PHE A 17 6.97 11.11 -23.02
N SER A 18 5.98 11.96 -23.31
CA SER A 18 6.02 12.79 -24.50
C SER A 18 5.22 14.08 -24.26
N LYS A 19 5.83 15.21 -24.65
CA LYS A 19 5.14 16.51 -24.68
C LYS A 19 4.52 16.81 -26.05
N THR A 20 5.01 16.15 -27.09
CA THR A 20 4.66 16.43 -28.50
C THR A 20 4.09 15.22 -29.26
N GLY A 21 3.86 14.09 -28.56
CA GLY A 21 3.41 12.82 -29.18
C GLY A 21 4.56 11.94 -29.71
N GLY A 22 5.79 12.46 -29.84
CA GLY A 22 6.98 11.71 -30.25
C GLY A 22 7.74 11.09 -29.07
N PHE A 23 8.53 10.06 -29.33
CA PHE A 23 9.39 9.42 -28.34
C PHE A 23 10.50 10.37 -27.86
N GLN A 24 10.63 10.59 -26.56
CA GLN A 24 11.65 11.45 -25.94
C GLN A 24 12.66 10.66 -25.09
N GLY A 25 12.90 9.40 -25.40
CA GLY A 25 13.87 8.56 -24.72
C GLY A 25 13.40 7.90 -23.41
N LEU A 26 12.18 8.20 -22.94
CA LEU A 26 11.63 7.61 -21.72
C LEU A 26 10.38 6.79 -22.00
N GLY A 27 10.40 5.53 -21.58
CA GLY A 27 9.28 4.61 -21.63
C GLY A 27 8.97 4.05 -20.24
N PHE A 28 7.72 3.63 -20.03
CA PHE A 28 7.25 3.00 -18.80
C PHE A 28 6.72 1.61 -19.09
N ALA A 29 7.06 0.68 -18.21
CA ALA A 29 6.56 -0.69 -18.26
C ALA A 29 5.99 -1.09 -16.89
N ILE A 30 4.97 -1.94 -16.90
CA ILE A 30 4.46 -2.61 -15.69
C ILE A 30 5.32 -3.86 -15.48
N PRO A 31 5.93 -4.04 -14.30
CA PRO A 31 6.74 -5.23 -13.99
C PRO A 31 5.93 -6.53 -14.03
N SER A 32 6.55 -7.63 -14.48
CA SER A 32 5.89 -8.94 -14.66
C SER A 32 5.21 -9.48 -13.39
N ASN A 33 5.80 -9.29 -12.22
CA ASN A 33 5.20 -9.70 -10.94
C ASN A 33 3.85 -9.00 -10.69
N LYS A 34 3.70 -7.73 -11.09
CA LYS A 34 2.42 -7.01 -11.00
C LYS A 34 1.43 -7.47 -12.07
N ILE A 35 1.91 -7.77 -13.26
CA ILE A 35 1.07 -8.29 -14.36
C ILE A 35 0.43 -9.61 -13.94
N VAL A 36 1.23 -10.56 -13.42
CA VAL A 36 0.73 -11.88 -12.99
C VAL A 36 -0.35 -11.72 -11.91
N GLN A 37 -0.11 -10.85 -10.92
CA GLN A 37 -1.09 -10.59 -9.87
C GLN A 37 -2.41 -10.03 -10.42
N ILE A 38 -2.35 -9.01 -11.28
CA ILE A 38 -3.53 -8.36 -11.85
C ILE A 38 -4.26 -9.33 -12.81
N ALA A 39 -3.51 -10.05 -13.65
CA ALA A 39 -4.08 -11.00 -14.59
C ALA A 39 -4.81 -12.15 -13.88
N SER A 40 -4.24 -12.67 -12.79
CA SER A 40 -4.91 -13.71 -11.99
C SER A 40 -6.24 -13.22 -11.41
N GLU A 41 -6.30 -11.99 -10.89
CA GLU A 41 -7.55 -11.40 -10.40
C GLU A 41 -8.58 -11.23 -11.51
N LEU A 42 -8.17 -10.74 -12.69
CA LEU A 42 -9.06 -10.54 -13.82
C LEU A 42 -9.58 -11.87 -14.40
N ILE A 43 -8.73 -12.89 -14.52
CA ILE A 43 -9.11 -14.21 -15.03
C ILE A 43 -10.08 -14.90 -14.05
N GLN A 44 -9.77 -14.83 -12.74
CA GLN A 44 -10.54 -15.56 -11.74
C GLN A 44 -11.86 -14.87 -11.38
N TYR A 45 -11.88 -13.54 -11.34
CA TYR A 45 -13.00 -12.76 -10.79
C TYR A 45 -13.59 -11.74 -11.77
N GLY A 46 -13.03 -11.58 -12.97
CA GLY A 46 -13.47 -10.59 -13.94
C GLY A 46 -13.20 -9.13 -13.56
N LYS A 47 -12.63 -8.89 -12.38
CA LYS A 47 -12.33 -7.55 -11.84
C LYS A 47 -11.11 -7.60 -10.93
N ILE A 48 -10.46 -6.45 -10.74
CA ILE A 48 -9.40 -6.28 -9.75
C ILE A 48 -10.06 -5.98 -8.40
N ARG A 49 -9.84 -6.84 -7.42
CA ARG A 49 -10.33 -6.65 -6.05
C ARG A 49 -9.23 -5.97 -5.25
N SER A 50 -9.50 -4.76 -4.79
CA SER A 50 -8.60 -4.04 -3.89
C SER A 50 -8.89 -4.42 -2.44
N GLY A 51 -7.85 -4.73 -1.69
CA GLY A 51 -7.99 -4.94 -0.26
C GLY A 51 -8.30 -3.62 0.45
N TRP A 52 -9.23 -3.66 1.40
CA TRP A 52 -9.62 -2.54 2.25
C TRP A 52 -9.30 -2.84 3.72
N ILE A 53 -8.74 -1.87 4.42
CA ILE A 53 -8.38 -1.97 5.84
C ILE A 53 -9.06 -0.91 6.72
N GLY A 54 -10.05 -0.22 6.19
CA GLY A 54 -10.75 0.91 6.81
C GLY A 54 -10.42 2.23 6.13
N ASN A 55 -11.26 3.23 6.41
CA ASN A 55 -11.00 4.59 5.97
C ASN A 55 -10.23 5.33 7.08
N PHE A 56 -9.13 5.94 6.71
CA PHE A 56 -8.32 6.75 7.62
C PHE A 56 -7.53 7.81 6.87
N ARG A 57 -7.14 8.84 7.58
CA ARG A 57 -6.27 9.91 7.07
C ARG A 57 -5.01 9.98 7.90
N VAL A 58 -3.89 10.23 7.26
CA VAL A 58 -2.59 10.34 7.91
C VAL A 58 -1.89 11.62 7.52
N ALA A 59 -1.06 12.13 8.43
CA ALA A 59 -0.13 13.21 8.18
C ALA A 59 1.31 12.72 8.38
N PRO A 60 2.26 13.09 7.50
CA PRO A 60 3.67 12.74 7.68
C PRO A 60 4.24 13.46 8.92
N ILE A 61 5.05 12.75 9.68
CA ILE A 61 5.74 13.27 10.86
C ILE A 61 7.17 12.73 10.92
N ARG A 62 8.06 13.47 11.53
CA ARG A 62 9.40 13.00 11.89
C ARG A 62 9.48 12.82 13.40
N LEU A 63 10.03 11.71 13.83
CA LEU A 63 10.19 11.33 15.22
C LEU A 63 11.65 11.09 15.52
N ASN A 64 12.08 11.48 16.71
CA ASN A 64 13.38 11.07 17.23
C ASN A 64 13.16 9.87 18.15
N ILE A 65 13.54 8.69 17.67
CA ILE A 65 13.44 7.43 18.42
C ILE A 65 14.86 6.95 18.72
N LYS A 66 15.25 6.93 20.00
CA LYS A 66 16.59 6.50 20.44
C LYS A 66 17.73 7.19 19.66
N ASN A 67 17.66 8.51 19.52
CA ASN A 67 18.60 9.35 18.76
C ASN A 67 18.64 9.12 17.24
N ASN A 68 17.67 8.38 16.68
CA ASN A 68 17.50 8.20 15.25
C ASN A 68 16.27 8.95 14.77
N LEU A 69 16.41 9.71 13.68
CA LEU A 69 15.28 10.36 13.01
C LEU A 69 14.54 9.32 12.15
N VAL A 70 13.30 9.05 12.52
CA VAL A 70 12.42 8.09 11.82
C VAL A 70 11.24 8.85 11.22
N ASN A 71 10.92 8.55 9.97
CA ASN A 71 9.70 9.04 9.35
C ASN A 71 8.52 8.19 9.85
N GLY A 72 7.39 8.84 10.10
CA GLY A 72 6.16 8.19 10.50
C GLY A 72 4.94 8.82 9.85
N LEU A 73 3.82 8.13 9.92
CA LEU A 73 2.52 8.62 9.48
C LEU A 73 1.58 8.67 10.68
N ARG A 74 1.29 9.88 11.18
CA ARG A 74 0.33 10.08 12.28
C ARG A 74 -1.08 9.94 11.77
N ILE A 75 -1.89 9.17 12.45
CA ILE A 75 -3.32 9.03 12.16
C ILE A 75 -4.04 10.27 12.70
N ILE A 76 -4.67 11.02 11.79
CA ILE A 76 -5.44 12.23 12.11
C ILE A 76 -6.94 11.99 12.11
N GLU A 77 -7.38 10.94 11.40
CA GLU A 77 -8.77 10.53 11.32
C GLU A 77 -8.83 9.03 11.04
N ILE A 78 -9.77 8.33 11.65
CA ILE A 78 -9.97 6.88 11.45
C ILE A 78 -11.46 6.53 11.62
N ASP A 79 -11.93 5.67 10.72
CA ASP A 79 -13.28 5.11 10.79
C ASP A 79 -13.37 4.06 11.92
N LYS A 80 -14.30 4.28 12.84
CA LYS A 80 -14.51 3.40 13.99
C LYS A 80 -15.03 2.00 13.62
N TYR A 81 -15.51 1.82 12.40
CA TYR A 81 -16.01 0.53 11.89
C TYR A 81 -15.01 -0.16 10.95
N GLY A 82 -13.81 0.38 10.82
CA GLY A 82 -12.77 -0.17 9.96
C GLY A 82 -11.89 -1.19 10.67
N PRO A 83 -11.33 -2.18 9.92
CA PRO A 83 -10.44 -3.21 10.46
C PRO A 83 -9.23 -2.66 11.21
N LEU A 84 -8.69 -1.52 10.80
CA LEU A 84 -7.57 -0.87 11.46
C LEU A 84 -7.95 -0.39 12.88
N PHE A 85 -9.15 0.17 13.02
CA PHE A 85 -9.67 0.60 14.33
C PHE A 85 -9.98 -0.59 15.23
N GLU A 86 -10.58 -1.67 14.69
CA GLU A 86 -10.85 -2.91 15.45
C GLU A 86 -9.60 -3.55 16.04
N LYS A 87 -8.44 -3.35 15.38
CA LYS A 87 -7.13 -3.77 15.89
C LYS A 87 -6.56 -2.83 16.95
N GLY A 88 -7.33 -1.83 17.36
CA GLY A 88 -6.98 -0.88 18.42
C GLY A 88 -6.02 0.21 18.00
N VAL A 89 -6.06 0.61 16.73
CA VAL A 89 -5.38 1.81 16.24
C VAL A 89 -6.33 2.99 16.33
N GLY A 90 -5.86 4.10 16.86
CA GLY A 90 -6.65 5.30 17.10
C GLY A 90 -6.05 6.56 16.50
N VAL A 91 -6.76 7.66 16.69
CA VAL A 91 -6.27 9.00 16.34
C VAL A 91 -5.06 9.33 17.23
N ASN A 92 -4.05 9.98 16.67
CA ASN A 92 -2.74 10.29 17.20
C ASN A 92 -1.77 9.11 17.30
N ASP A 93 -2.16 7.89 17.01
CA ASP A 93 -1.20 6.82 16.82
C ASP A 93 -0.34 7.07 15.57
N ILE A 94 0.89 6.58 15.58
CA ILE A 94 1.86 6.83 14.52
C ILE A 94 2.31 5.52 13.94
N ILE A 95 2.06 5.33 12.65
CA ILE A 95 2.60 4.19 11.89
C ILE A 95 4.07 4.49 11.63
N ILE A 96 4.97 3.63 12.07
CA ILE A 96 6.42 3.78 11.95
C ILE A 96 7.04 2.82 10.96
N SER A 97 6.37 1.71 10.66
CA SER A 97 6.79 0.74 9.64
C SER A 97 5.58 0.11 8.96
N ILE A 98 5.72 -0.25 7.68
CA ILE A 98 4.71 -0.93 6.87
C ILE A 98 5.39 -2.09 6.16
N ASN A 99 5.00 -3.32 6.47
CA ASN A 99 5.61 -4.55 5.94
C ASN A 99 7.16 -4.55 6.07
N GLY A 100 7.68 -4.07 7.21
CA GLY A 100 9.11 -3.96 7.48
C GLY A 100 9.83 -2.84 6.73
N SER A 101 9.11 -2.00 5.98
CA SER A 101 9.67 -0.86 5.26
C SER A 101 9.31 0.46 5.93
N ASN A 102 10.01 1.53 5.57
CA ASN A 102 9.75 2.86 6.10
C ASN A 102 8.28 3.27 5.94
N SER A 103 7.75 3.94 6.96
CA SER A 103 6.41 4.51 6.94
C SER A 103 6.41 5.84 6.18
N ASP A 104 6.14 5.77 4.90
CA ASP A 104 5.91 6.92 4.04
C ASP A 104 4.65 6.75 3.19
N TRP A 105 4.22 7.84 2.56
CA TRP A 105 3.02 7.84 1.73
C TRP A 105 3.10 6.86 0.55
N LYS A 106 4.28 6.70 -0.05
CA LYS A 106 4.50 5.79 -1.17
C LYS A 106 4.32 4.33 -0.74
N ASN A 107 4.96 3.93 0.36
CA ASN A 107 4.87 2.57 0.88
C ASN A 107 3.45 2.25 1.38
N LEU A 108 2.78 3.21 2.05
CA LEU A 108 1.39 3.05 2.46
C LEU A 108 0.48 2.81 1.27
N THR A 109 0.51 3.70 0.28
CA THR A 109 -0.36 3.60 -0.90
C THR A 109 -0.06 2.36 -1.75
N SER A 110 1.21 1.96 -1.86
CA SER A 110 1.60 0.74 -2.56
C SER A 110 1.09 -0.50 -1.83
N SER A 111 1.25 -0.57 -0.51
CA SER A 111 0.77 -1.69 0.30
C SER A 111 -0.76 -1.84 0.22
N LEU A 112 -1.50 -0.72 0.21
CA LEU A 112 -2.96 -0.73 0.07
C LEU A 112 -3.43 -1.10 -1.34
N LYS A 113 -2.85 -0.48 -2.38
CA LYS A 113 -3.25 -0.72 -3.78
C LYS A 113 -2.92 -2.11 -4.28
N PHE A 114 -1.87 -2.71 -3.76
CA PHE A 114 -1.37 -4.00 -4.22
C PHE A 114 -1.58 -5.14 -3.21
N SER A 115 -2.25 -4.87 -2.10
CA SER A 115 -2.74 -5.95 -1.25
C SER A 115 -3.92 -6.61 -1.97
N SER A 116 -3.67 -7.78 -2.55
CA SER A 116 -4.76 -8.66 -2.97
C SER A 116 -5.65 -8.96 -1.79
N LEU A 117 -6.93 -9.18 -2.05
CA LEU A 117 -7.90 -9.57 -1.03
C LEU A 117 -7.35 -10.77 -0.23
N GLY A 118 -7.34 -10.64 1.08
CA GLY A 118 -6.84 -11.68 1.96
C GLY A 118 -5.36 -11.64 2.28
N ASN A 119 -4.59 -10.73 1.69
CA ASN A 119 -3.19 -10.52 2.07
C ASN A 119 -3.10 -9.76 3.40
N ASN A 120 -2.14 -10.17 4.20
CA ASN A 120 -1.83 -9.49 5.45
C ASN A 120 -0.95 -8.27 5.19
N ILE A 121 -1.29 -7.17 5.85
CA ILE A 121 -0.45 -5.98 5.94
C ILE A 121 -0.01 -5.84 7.39
N ILE A 122 1.29 -5.73 7.60
CA ILE A 122 1.88 -5.60 8.92
C ILE A 122 2.24 -4.14 9.15
N PHE A 123 1.71 -3.56 10.22
CA PHE A 123 2.03 -2.22 10.69
C PHE A 123 2.75 -2.29 12.01
N GLU A 124 3.84 -1.55 12.14
CA GLU A 124 4.39 -1.20 13.45
C GLU A 124 3.88 0.19 13.82
N VAL A 125 3.21 0.27 14.94
CA VAL A 125 2.52 1.48 15.40
C VAL A 125 3.05 1.89 16.76
N LEU A 126 3.39 3.16 16.88
CA LEU A 126 3.64 3.82 18.15
C LEU A 126 2.32 4.41 18.63
N THR A 127 1.78 3.85 19.69
CA THR A 127 0.52 4.34 20.26
C THR A 127 0.72 5.65 21.04
N ASN A 128 -0.36 6.39 21.25
CA ASN A 128 -0.33 7.67 21.96
C ASN A 128 0.26 7.57 23.41
N GLY A 129 0.33 6.37 23.98
CA GLY A 129 1.02 6.09 25.25
C GLY A 129 2.49 5.70 25.12
N ASN A 130 3.14 5.96 23.98
CA ASN A 130 4.53 5.59 23.67
C ASN A 130 4.83 4.07 23.68
N ASN A 131 3.81 3.23 23.53
CA ASN A 131 3.97 1.79 23.43
C ASN A 131 4.05 1.35 21.97
N TYR A 132 4.98 0.45 21.66
CA TYR A 132 5.10 -0.17 20.34
C TYR A 132 4.11 -1.31 20.23
N LYS A 133 3.41 -1.38 19.10
CA LYS A 133 2.47 -2.44 18.79
C LYS A 133 2.66 -2.88 17.35
N THR A 134 2.81 -4.19 17.14
CA THR A 134 2.76 -4.78 15.80
C THR A 134 1.33 -5.22 15.53
N ILE A 135 0.79 -4.78 14.41
CA ILE A 135 -0.60 -5.03 14.00
C ILE A 135 -0.60 -5.69 12.65
N GLU A 136 -1.18 -6.85 12.59
CA GLU A 136 -1.41 -7.58 11.35
C GLU A 136 -2.89 -7.45 10.96
N ILE A 137 -3.13 -6.93 9.77
CA ILE A 137 -4.46 -6.72 9.22
C ILE A 137 -4.59 -7.49 7.93
N LYS A 138 -5.56 -8.39 7.90
CA LYS A 138 -5.98 -9.04 6.66
C LYS A 138 -6.87 -8.08 5.89
N SER A 139 -6.48 -7.75 4.65
CA SER A 139 -7.32 -6.91 3.81
C SER A 139 -8.64 -7.61 3.50
N SER A 140 -9.74 -6.90 3.73
CA SER A 140 -11.09 -7.36 3.45
C SER A 140 -11.64 -6.74 2.17
N GLU A 141 -12.71 -7.29 1.63
CA GLU A 141 -13.49 -6.64 0.58
C GLU A 141 -14.20 -5.41 1.18
N ILE A 142 -14.30 -4.32 0.42
CA ILE A 142 -15.11 -3.18 0.84
C ILE A 142 -16.53 -3.70 1.02
N LYS A 143 -17.02 -3.72 2.24
CA LYS A 143 -18.44 -3.92 2.47
C LYS A 143 -19.12 -2.64 1.98
N GLU A 144 -19.86 -2.73 0.88
CA GLU A 144 -20.80 -1.68 0.51
C GLU A 144 -21.71 -1.49 1.72
N LEU A 145 -21.53 -0.37 2.42
CA LEU A 145 -22.46 0.07 3.42
C LEU A 145 -23.77 0.39 2.67
N THR A 146 -24.66 -0.57 2.62
CA THR A 146 -26.04 -0.34 2.22
C THR A 146 -26.58 0.76 3.14
N ARG A 147 -26.77 1.94 2.57
CA ARG A 147 -27.48 3.06 3.20
C ARG A 147 -28.94 2.75 3.36
#